data_b4238b95c2ef4581def72e404a1bc1a0
#
_entry.id   b4238b95c2ef4581def72e404a1bc1a0
#
_cell.length_a   1.000
_cell.length_b   1.000
_cell.length_c   1.000
_cell.angle_alpha   90.00
_cell.angle_beta   90.00
_cell.angle_gamma   90.00
#
_symmetry.space_group_name_H-M   'P 1'
#
loop_
_entity.id
_entity.type
_entity.pdbx_description
1 polymer ?
#
loop_
_entity_poly.entity_id
_entity_poly.type
_entity_poly.pdbx_seq_one_letter_code
_entity_poly.pdbx_strand_id
1 'polypeptide(L)'
;VEQDAPRKVALIANCLLNQNAKVCEGARYRSVVNPVVEALRSRGYQLQQLPCPELAFAGVRRWWAVYEQYDTPAYRAHCRRLAQAIAPLIEQYLRRGDEVILIGLDGSPSTGVRFTSSKPDWGGRPNRPEDDWEIVPRRGVWIEELEAELARRGLPPLPATGWALDMGRFDEAGSRRDLEQFLDSREIAAGSRGDDSAAGKPAP
;
A
#
# COMPACT_ATOMS: atom_id res chain seq x y z
N VAL A 1 33.58 -5.06 -1.84
CA VAL A 1 32.22 -5.46 -1.49
C VAL A 1 31.47 -5.54 -2.79
N GLU A 2 31.19 -6.76 -3.22
CA GLU A 2 30.39 -7.03 -4.42
C GLU A 2 29.02 -6.35 -4.22
N GLN A 3 28.66 -5.41 -5.09
CA GLN A 3 27.35 -4.80 -5.03
C GLN A 3 26.34 -5.86 -5.46
N ASP A 4 25.53 -6.36 -4.51
CA ASP A 4 24.40 -7.22 -4.83
C ASP A 4 23.55 -6.59 -5.93
N ALA A 5 23.13 -7.38 -6.90
CA ALA A 5 22.24 -6.92 -7.97
C ALA A 5 20.97 -6.24 -7.39
N PRO A 6 20.41 -5.23 -8.08
CA PRO A 6 19.18 -4.58 -7.66
C PRO A 6 18.05 -5.60 -7.41
N ARG A 7 17.35 -5.44 -6.29
CA ARG A 7 16.24 -6.32 -5.88
C ARG A 7 14.90 -5.70 -6.25
N LYS A 8 13.89 -6.55 -6.35
CA LYS A 8 12.48 -6.13 -6.41
C LYS A 8 11.91 -6.20 -4.99
N VAL A 9 11.40 -5.09 -4.47
CA VAL A 9 10.85 -4.99 -3.11
C VAL A 9 9.41 -4.49 -3.18
N ALA A 10 8.48 -5.24 -2.61
CA ALA A 10 7.08 -4.82 -2.45
C ALA A 10 6.82 -4.42 -1.00
N LEU A 11 6.53 -3.15 -0.76
CA LEU A 11 6.01 -2.63 0.50
C LEU A 11 4.53 -2.96 0.58
N ILE A 12 4.11 -3.76 1.56
CA ILE A 12 2.76 -4.31 1.60
C ILE A 12 2.04 -3.86 2.87
N ALA A 13 0.81 -3.36 2.71
CA ALA A 13 -0.06 -3.05 3.84
C ALA A 13 -0.22 -4.27 4.77
N ASN A 14 -0.07 -4.06 6.07
CA ASN A 14 -0.10 -5.12 7.08
C ASN A 14 -1.28 -6.08 6.90
N CYS A 15 -2.48 -5.57 6.67
CA CYS A 15 -3.70 -6.37 6.59
C CYS A 15 -3.75 -7.30 5.36
N LEU A 16 -2.92 -7.12 4.35
CA LEU A 16 -2.76 -8.08 3.25
C LEU A 16 -1.90 -9.28 3.66
N LEU A 17 -0.96 -9.10 4.59
CA LEU A 17 -0.11 -10.15 5.13
C LEU A 17 -0.60 -10.71 6.47
N ASN A 18 -1.53 -10.00 7.14
CA ASN A 18 -2.12 -10.43 8.40
C ASN A 18 -3.59 -9.96 8.50
N GLN A 19 -4.49 -10.78 8.01
CA GLN A 19 -5.93 -10.51 8.05
C GLN A 19 -6.49 -10.45 9.50
N ASN A 20 -5.80 -11.05 10.48
CA ASN A 20 -6.19 -10.97 11.88
C ASN A 20 -5.98 -9.56 12.48
N ALA A 21 -5.22 -8.71 11.81
CA ALA A 21 -5.05 -7.31 12.18
C ALA A 21 -6.21 -6.40 11.72
N LYS A 22 -7.15 -6.92 10.93
CA LYS A 22 -8.29 -6.14 10.45
C LYS A 22 -9.28 -5.83 11.59
N VAL A 23 -10.13 -4.84 11.31
CA VAL A 23 -11.31 -4.59 12.13
C VAL A 23 -12.20 -5.82 12.18
N CYS A 24 -12.93 -6.00 13.28
CA CYS A 24 -13.82 -7.14 13.49
C CYS A 24 -14.74 -7.34 12.27
N GLU A 25 -14.93 -8.59 11.83
CA GLU A 25 -15.70 -8.97 10.64
C GLU A 25 -15.12 -8.50 9.28
N GLY A 26 -14.01 -7.76 9.28
CA GLY A 26 -13.39 -7.25 8.05
C GLY A 26 -12.45 -8.23 7.34
N ALA A 27 -12.07 -9.34 7.96
CA ALA A 27 -11.22 -10.35 7.34
C ALA A 27 -12.00 -11.16 6.30
N ARG A 28 -11.38 -11.44 5.16
CA ARG A 28 -11.91 -12.30 4.09
C ARG A 28 -11.07 -13.54 3.85
N TYR A 29 -9.88 -13.58 4.42
CA TYR A 29 -8.95 -14.72 4.37
C TYR A 29 -8.57 -15.13 5.79
N ARG A 30 -8.20 -16.40 5.98
CA ARG A 30 -7.88 -16.93 7.32
C ARG A 30 -6.61 -16.32 7.94
N SER A 31 -5.66 -15.90 7.12
CA SER A 31 -4.40 -15.30 7.60
C SER A 31 -3.85 -14.27 6.59
N VAL A 32 -3.44 -14.70 5.43
CA VAL A 32 -2.77 -13.91 4.38
C VAL A 32 -3.66 -13.85 3.15
N VAL A 33 -3.62 -12.76 2.42
CA VAL A 33 -4.22 -12.66 1.07
C VAL A 33 -3.28 -13.35 0.09
N ASN A 34 -3.39 -14.68 0.00
CA ASN A 34 -2.50 -15.51 -0.82
C ASN A 34 -2.37 -15.04 -2.28
N PRO A 35 -3.45 -14.65 -2.98
CA PRO A 35 -3.32 -14.15 -4.35
C PRO A 35 -2.31 -13.01 -4.52
N VAL A 36 -2.23 -12.10 -3.56
CA VAL A 36 -1.26 -10.99 -3.58
C VAL A 36 0.16 -11.51 -3.39
N VAL A 37 0.35 -12.38 -2.40
CA VAL A 37 1.67 -12.94 -2.07
C VAL A 37 2.22 -13.79 -3.23
N GLU A 38 1.39 -14.61 -3.84
CA GLU A 38 1.74 -15.47 -4.97
C GLU A 38 2.11 -14.65 -6.21
N ALA A 39 1.30 -13.63 -6.56
CA ALA A 39 1.56 -12.75 -7.69
C ALA A 39 2.88 -11.98 -7.55
N LEU A 40 3.22 -11.53 -6.35
CA LEU A 40 4.47 -10.82 -6.09
C LEU A 40 5.69 -11.78 -6.09
N ARG A 41 5.57 -12.92 -5.42
CA ARG A 41 6.67 -13.89 -5.33
C ARG A 41 7.00 -14.51 -6.69
N SER A 42 6.00 -14.82 -7.51
CA SER A 42 6.24 -15.36 -8.85
C SER A 42 7.01 -14.42 -9.76
N ARG A 43 6.98 -13.11 -9.48
CA ARG A 43 7.74 -12.07 -10.20
C ARG A 43 9.03 -11.65 -9.48
N GLY A 44 9.44 -12.38 -8.45
CA GLY A 44 10.71 -12.18 -7.73
C GLY A 44 10.71 -11.04 -6.70
N TYR A 45 9.55 -10.51 -6.30
CA TYR A 45 9.49 -9.49 -5.26
C TYR A 45 9.75 -10.06 -3.86
N GLN A 46 10.64 -9.40 -3.14
CA GLN A 46 10.78 -9.54 -1.69
C GLN A 46 9.66 -8.76 -1.00
N LEU A 47 9.04 -9.36 0.01
CA LEU A 47 7.89 -8.79 0.69
C LEU A 47 8.34 -8.05 1.95
N GLN A 48 8.14 -6.73 1.97
CA GLN A 48 8.37 -5.89 3.14
C GLN A 48 7.03 -5.46 3.73
N GLN A 49 6.70 -5.97 4.91
CA GLN A 49 5.48 -5.58 5.61
C GLN A 49 5.58 -4.13 6.12
N LEU A 50 4.54 -3.36 5.87
CA LEU A 50 4.33 -2.06 6.50
C LEU A 50 3.61 -2.21 7.84
N PRO A 51 3.77 -1.28 8.80
CA PRO A 51 2.99 -1.28 10.04
C PRO A 51 1.50 -1.08 9.74
N CYS A 52 0.63 -1.62 10.63
CA CYS A 52 -0.80 -1.32 10.59
C CYS A 52 -1.06 -0.05 11.42
N PRO A 53 -1.38 1.10 10.81
CA PRO A 53 -1.58 2.34 11.55
C PRO A 53 -2.81 2.27 12.45
N GLU A 54 -3.88 1.63 11.99
CA GLU A 54 -5.12 1.49 12.76
C GLU A 54 -4.96 0.60 13.98
N LEU A 55 -4.34 -0.58 13.81
CA LEU A 55 -4.10 -1.51 14.91
C LEU A 55 -3.21 -0.88 15.99
N ALA A 56 -2.17 -0.18 15.57
CA ALA A 56 -1.22 0.46 16.46
C ALA A 56 -1.83 1.68 17.20
N PHE A 57 -2.80 2.37 16.60
CA PHE A 57 -3.46 3.53 17.18
C PHE A 57 -4.66 3.17 18.06
N ALA A 58 -5.58 2.35 17.52
CA ALA A 58 -6.89 2.12 18.13
C ALA A 58 -7.11 0.69 18.64
N GLY A 59 -6.13 -0.22 18.41
CA GLY A 59 -6.20 -1.60 18.87
C GLY A 59 -7.11 -2.51 18.02
N VAL A 60 -7.21 -3.76 18.45
CA VAL A 60 -7.95 -4.80 17.70
C VAL A 60 -9.48 -4.61 17.78
N ARG A 61 -9.97 -3.99 18.84
CA ARG A 61 -11.42 -3.75 19.08
C ARG A 61 -11.91 -2.42 18.53
N ARG A 62 -11.18 -1.82 17.57
CA ARG A 62 -11.60 -0.58 16.92
C ARG A 62 -12.88 -0.78 16.12
N TRP A 63 -13.61 0.32 15.95
CA TRP A 63 -14.79 0.36 15.10
C TRP A 63 -14.44 0.36 13.62
N TRP A 64 -15.39 -0.04 12.79
CA TRP A 64 -15.41 0.34 11.38
C TRP A 64 -15.42 1.86 11.29
N ALA A 65 -14.57 2.40 10.46
CA ALA A 65 -14.42 3.83 10.31
C ALA A 65 -14.20 4.17 8.84
N VAL A 66 -14.57 5.38 8.48
CA VAL A 66 -14.33 5.99 7.17
C VAL A 66 -13.17 6.98 7.24
N TYR A 67 -12.74 7.49 6.09
CA TYR A 67 -11.61 8.40 5.98
C TYR A 67 -11.72 9.59 6.96
N GLU A 68 -12.87 10.26 7.01
CA GLU A 68 -13.09 11.46 7.82
C GLU A 68 -12.94 11.21 9.31
N GLN A 69 -13.21 9.99 9.78
CA GLN A 69 -13.03 9.60 11.18
C GLN A 69 -11.56 9.34 11.53
N TYR A 70 -10.73 9.00 10.54
CA TYR A 70 -9.27 8.88 10.69
C TYR A 70 -8.53 10.16 10.32
N ASP A 71 -9.13 11.09 9.59
CA ASP A 71 -8.54 12.39 9.27
C ASP A 71 -8.58 13.36 10.46
N THR A 72 -7.91 12.97 11.53
CA THR A 72 -7.79 13.75 12.77
C THR A 72 -6.34 14.15 13.03
N PRO A 73 -6.08 15.28 13.72
CA PRO A 73 -4.72 15.68 14.07
C PRO A 73 -3.93 14.60 14.81
N ALA A 74 -4.58 13.87 15.72
CA ALA A 74 -3.94 12.82 16.51
C ALA A 74 -3.55 11.61 15.65
N TYR A 75 -4.44 11.14 14.78
CA TYR A 75 -4.17 10.02 13.91
C TYR A 75 -3.14 10.37 12.82
N ARG A 76 -3.22 11.56 12.22
CA ARG A 76 -2.19 12.04 11.28
C ARG A 76 -0.82 12.15 11.95
N ALA A 77 -0.74 12.65 13.20
CA ALA A 77 0.52 12.68 13.94
C ALA A 77 1.07 11.27 14.20
N HIS A 78 0.20 10.30 14.48
CA HIS A 78 0.59 8.89 14.60
C HIS A 78 1.11 8.33 13.28
N CYS A 79 0.39 8.55 12.17
CA CYS A 79 0.79 8.12 10.83
C CYS A 79 2.14 8.73 10.41
N ARG A 80 2.38 10.03 10.70
CA ARG A 80 3.69 10.67 10.45
C ARG A 80 4.83 9.98 11.20
N ARG A 81 4.63 9.62 12.48
CA ARG A 81 5.67 8.88 13.23
C ARG A 81 5.98 7.53 12.60
N LEU A 82 4.96 6.79 12.14
CA LEU A 82 5.18 5.53 11.42
C LEU A 82 5.89 5.75 10.09
N ALA A 83 5.52 6.80 9.33
CA ALA A 83 6.17 7.15 8.08
C ALA A 83 7.66 7.50 8.31
N GLN A 84 7.96 8.31 9.32
CA GLN A 84 9.34 8.66 9.70
C GLN A 84 10.17 7.44 10.11
N ALA A 85 9.54 6.43 10.71
CA ALA A 85 10.23 5.21 11.11
C ALA A 85 10.56 4.29 9.91
N ILE A 86 9.68 4.23 8.90
CA ILE A 86 9.88 3.33 7.74
C ILE A 86 10.61 4.00 6.57
N ALA A 87 10.54 5.31 6.43
CA ALA A 87 11.14 6.04 5.31
C ALA A 87 12.65 5.83 5.15
N PRO A 88 13.48 5.73 6.22
CA PRO A 88 14.91 5.42 6.07
C PRO A 88 15.18 4.08 5.39
N LEU A 89 14.36 3.07 5.65
CA LEU A 89 14.48 1.76 5.00
C LEU A 89 14.11 1.86 3.51
N ILE A 90 13.04 2.58 3.18
CA ILE A 90 12.64 2.82 1.79
C ILE A 90 13.74 3.59 1.05
N GLU A 91 14.29 4.63 1.67
CA GLU A 91 15.41 5.40 1.12
C GLU A 91 16.64 4.52 0.85
N GLN A 92 16.95 3.59 1.76
CA GLN A 92 18.05 2.65 1.57
C GLN A 92 17.83 1.75 0.35
N TYR A 93 16.61 1.22 0.15
CA TYR A 93 16.28 0.43 -1.04
C TYR A 93 16.47 1.24 -2.33
N LEU A 94 15.88 2.45 -2.36
CA LEU A 94 15.96 3.32 -3.54
C LEU A 94 17.42 3.72 -3.87
N ARG A 95 18.23 4.06 -2.86
CA ARG A 95 19.67 4.40 -3.04
C ARG A 95 20.51 3.24 -3.55
N ARG A 96 20.11 2.00 -3.27
CA ARG A 96 20.74 0.80 -3.83
C ARG A 96 20.37 0.53 -5.28
N GLY A 97 19.39 1.27 -5.81
CA GLY A 97 18.81 1.01 -7.12
C GLY A 97 17.77 -0.11 -7.12
N ASP A 98 17.29 -0.56 -5.96
CA ASP A 98 16.24 -1.57 -5.85
C ASP A 98 14.93 -1.02 -6.49
N GLU A 99 14.17 -1.87 -7.16
CA GLU A 99 12.82 -1.56 -7.59
C GLU A 99 11.90 -1.66 -6.38
N VAL A 100 11.25 -0.55 -6.00
CA VAL A 100 10.36 -0.50 -4.85
C VAL A 100 8.94 -0.16 -5.31
N ILE A 101 7.97 -1.00 -4.95
CA ILE A 101 6.54 -0.78 -5.20
C ILE A 101 5.75 -0.78 -3.88
N LEU A 102 4.57 -0.18 -3.91
CA LEU A 102 3.65 -0.11 -2.77
C LEU A 102 2.33 -0.81 -3.09
N ILE A 103 1.94 -1.76 -2.25
CA ILE A 103 0.66 -2.47 -2.35
C ILE A 103 -0.19 -2.17 -1.11
N GLY A 104 -1.27 -1.40 -1.31
CA GLY A 104 -2.22 -1.06 -0.25
C GLY A 104 -3.49 -1.88 -0.27
N LEU A 105 -4.36 -1.63 0.70
CA LEU A 105 -5.70 -2.20 0.75
C LEU A 105 -6.71 -1.16 0.30
N ASP A 106 -7.19 -1.25 -0.93
CA ASP A 106 -8.23 -0.34 -1.43
C ASP A 106 -9.54 -0.50 -0.67
N GLY A 107 -10.24 0.61 -0.48
CA GLY A 107 -11.39 0.71 0.41
C GLY A 107 -11.02 1.00 1.87
N SER A 108 -9.76 0.82 2.27
CA SER A 108 -9.31 1.18 3.62
C SER A 108 -9.17 2.68 3.79
N PRO A 109 -9.71 3.27 4.88
CA PRO A 109 -9.58 4.69 5.17
C PRO A 109 -8.14 5.12 5.50
N SER A 110 -7.26 4.17 5.81
CA SER A 110 -5.88 4.44 6.16
C SER A 110 -4.88 3.95 5.12
N THR A 111 -5.07 2.76 4.55
CA THR A 111 -4.10 2.11 3.65
C THR A 111 -4.57 1.96 2.20
N GLY A 112 -5.69 2.58 1.83
CA GLY A 112 -6.15 2.68 0.44
C GLY A 112 -5.16 3.43 -0.43
N VAL A 113 -4.85 2.89 -1.62
CA VAL A 113 -3.94 3.50 -2.58
C VAL A 113 -4.68 4.19 -3.70
N ARG A 114 -5.69 3.54 -4.28
CA ARG A 114 -6.52 4.10 -5.34
C ARG A 114 -7.86 4.62 -4.81
N PHE A 115 -8.38 3.93 -3.80
CA PHE A 115 -9.72 4.16 -3.27
C PHE A 115 -9.73 4.06 -1.74
N THR A 116 -10.59 4.87 -1.12
CA THR A 116 -10.88 4.82 0.32
C THR A 116 -12.39 4.84 0.58
N SER A 117 -12.80 4.37 1.75
CA SER A 117 -14.17 4.56 2.24
C SER A 117 -14.34 5.98 2.77
N SER A 118 -15.44 6.64 2.44
CA SER A 118 -15.74 8.03 2.80
C SER A 118 -17.21 8.19 3.17
N LYS A 119 -17.47 8.98 4.20
CA LYS A 119 -18.77 9.46 4.60
C LYS A 119 -18.63 10.76 5.39
N PRO A 120 -18.64 11.92 4.72
CA PRO A 120 -18.30 13.21 5.33
C PRO A 120 -19.18 13.63 6.51
N ASP A 121 -20.43 13.17 6.54
CA ASP A 121 -21.39 13.46 7.60
C ASP A 121 -21.44 12.42 8.74
N TRP A 122 -20.57 11.40 8.70
CA TRP A 122 -20.45 10.47 9.81
C TRP A 122 -19.75 11.13 11.01
N GLY A 123 -20.51 11.21 12.11
CA GLY A 123 -20.03 11.75 13.36
C GLY A 123 -20.82 11.21 14.54
N GLY A 124 -20.29 11.41 15.76
CA GLY A 124 -20.95 11.01 16.99
C GLY A 124 -21.09 9.50 17.15
N ARG A 125 -22.27 9.04 17.53
CA ARG A 125 -22.55 7.63 17.77
C ARG A 125 -22.54 6.85 16.46
N PRO A 126 -21.79 5.72 16.38
CA PRO A 126 -21.82 4.88 15.19
C PRO A 126 -23.26 4.43 14.90
N ASN A 127 -23.79 4.84 13.79
CA ASN A 127 -25.06 4.37 13.28
C ASN A 127 -24.75 3.34 12.22
N ARG A 128 -25.50 2.25 12.19
CA ARG A 128 -25.41 1.26 11.14
C ARG A 128 -26.59 1.41 10.20
N PRO A 129 -26.42 1.99 9.08
CA PRO A 129 -26.87 1.34 7.86
C PRO A 129 -25.66 0.72 7.19
N GLU A 130 -25.76 -0.53 6.82
CA GLU A 130 -24.65 -1.32 6.30
C GLU A 130 -24.05 -0.75 5.00
N ASP A 131 -24.73 0.21 4.36
CA ASP A 131 -24.39 0.76 3.05
C ASP A 131 -24.36 2.31 3.00
N ASP A 132 -24.23 2.99 4.13
CA ASP A 132 -24.26 4.45 4.19
C ASP A 132 -22.87 5.09 4.12
N TRP A 133 -21.98 4.51 3.32
CA TRP A 133 -20.67 5.05 3.01
C TRP A 133 -20.28 4.76 1.55
N GLU A 134 -19.41 5.58 1.00
CA GLU A 134 -19.00 5.50 -0.40
C GLU A 134 -17.54 5.08 -0.54
N ILE A 135 -17.21 4.47 -1.67
CA ILE A 135 -15.83 4.28 -2.10
C ILE A 135 -15.48 5.42 -3.05
N VAL A 136 -14.53 6.23 -2.64
CA VAL A 136 -14.07 7.39 -3.42
C VAL A 136 -12.64 7.22 -3.90
N PRO A 137 -12.27 7.82 -5.06
CA PRO A 137 -10.88 7.79 -5.57
C PRO A 137 -10.01 8.75 -4.74
N ARG A 138 -9.41 8.21 -3.69
CA ARG A 138 -8.58 8.94 -2.73
C ARG A 138 -7.58 8.02 -2.05
N ARG A 139 -6.44 8.57 -1.61
CA ARG A 139 -5.50 7.89 -0.71
C ARG A 139 -6.09 7.77 0.70
N GLY A 140 -5.75 6.71 1.41
CA GLY A 140 -5.97 6.63 2.86
C GLY A 140 -4.97 7.50 3.63
N VAL A 141 -5.36 7.92 4.84
CA VAL A 141 -4.59 8.88 5.67
C VAL A 141 -3.13 8.46 5.88
N TRP A 142 -2.87 7.17 6.09
CA TRP A 142 -1.50 6.67 6.26
C TRP A 142 -0.68 6.78 4.97
N ILE A 143 -1.28 6.48 3.83
CA ILE A 143 -0.59 6.58 2.54
C ILE A 143 -0.25 8.04 2.24
N GLU A 144 -1.17 8.97 2.50
CA GLU A 144 -0.91 10.41 2.35
C GLU A 144 0.30 10.85 3.20
N GLU A 145 0.35 10.46 4.47
CA GLU A 145 1.44 10.83 5.37
C GLU A 145 2.77 10.15 4.99
N LEU A 146 2.74 8.92 4.46
CA LEU A 146 3.92 8.24 3.94
C LEU A 146 4.46 8.94 2.68
N GLU A 147 3.59 9.23 1.71
CA GLU A 147 3.97 9.96 0.48
C GLU A 147 4.53 11.36 0.81
N ALA A 148 3.93 12.07 1.77
CA ALA A 148 4.43 13.36 2.23
C ALA A 148 5.82 13.26 2.89
N GLU A 149 6.07 12.23 3.69
CA GLU A 149 7.39 12.01 4.30
C GLU A 149 8.46 11.66 3.26
N LEU A 150 8.13 10.82 2.27
CA LEU A 150 9.05 10.52 1.18
C LEU A 150 9.38 11.77 0.36
N ALA A 151 8.37 12.58 0.03
CA ALA A 151 8.56 13.84 -0.68
C ALA A 151 9.43 14.83 0.13
N ARG A 152 9.22 14.94 1.46
CA ARG A 152 10.03 15.77 2.34
C ARG A 152 11.51 15.35 2.36
N ARG A 153 11.80 14.08 2.11
CA ARG A 153 13.16 13.54 1.96
C ARG A 153 13.73 13.68 0.56
N GLY A 154 12.99 14.26 -0.38
CA GLY A 154 13.39 14.36 -1.79
C GLY A 154 13.38 13.02 -2.54
N LEU A 155 12.64 12.03 -2.03
CA LEU A 155 12.50 10.73 -2.67
C LEU A 155 11.37 10.75 -3.71
N PRO A 156 11.50 9.99 -4.81
CA PRO A 156 10.45 9.94 -5.82
C PRO A 156 9.20 9.24 -5.29
N PRO A 157 8.02 9.53 -5.87
CA PRO A 157 6.80 8.80 -5.58
C PRO A 157 7.00 7.32 -5.96
N LEU A 158 6.50 6.43 -5.10
CA LEU A 158 6.57 5.00 -5.37
C LEU A 158 5.47 4.59 -6.37
N PRO A 159 5.79 3.72 -7.34
CA PRO A 159 4.75 3.03 -8.09
C PRO A 159 3.86 2.25 -7.13
N ALA A 160 2.55 2.44 -7.23
CA ALA A 160 1.63 1.93 -6.23
C ALA A 160 0.32 1.44 -6.84
N THR A 161 -0.21 0.35 -6.28
CA THR A 161 -1.56 -0.15 -6.57
C THR A 161 -2.21 -0.67 -5.29
N GLY A 162 -3.50 -0.94 -5.34
CA GLY A 162 -4.24 -1.51 -4.23
C GLY A 162 -4.89 -2.83 -4.58
N TRP A 163 -5.04 -3.67 -3.58
CA TRP A 163 -5.91 -4.83 -3.61
C TRP A 163 -7.19 -4.50 -2.85
N ALA A 164 -8.35 -4.70 -3.44
CA ALA A 164 -9.62 -4.59 -2.74
C ALA A 164 -10.08 -5.98 -2.27
N LEU A 165 -10.57 -6.08 -1.04
CA LEU A 165 -11.26 -7.27 -0.58
C LEU A 165 -12.67 -7.28 -1.15
N ASP A 166 -13.23 -8.49 -1.27
CA ASP A 166 -14.60 -8.69 -1.79
C ASP A 166 -15.62 -7.98 -0.90
N MET A 167 -16.01 -6.79 -1.33
CA MET A 167 -16.99 -5.93 -0.66
C MET A 167 -17.52 -4.84 -1.59
N GLY A 168 -18.82 -4.63 -1.60
CA GLY A 168 -19.45 -3.63 -2.45
C GLY A 168 -19.22 -3.91 -3.94
N ARG A 169 -18.60 -2.94 -4.65
CA ARG A 169 -18.29 -3.05 -6.08
C ARG A 169 -17.01 -3.83 -6.42
N PHE A 170 -16.25 -4.25 -5.39
CA PHE A 170 -14.99 -4.94 -5.59
C PHE A 170 -15.18 -6.46 -5.53
N ASP A 171 -14.49 -7.15 -6.41
CA ASP A 171 -14.36 -8.60 -6.39
C ASP A 171 -12.88 -9.03 -6.48
N GLU A 172 -12.61 -10.27 -6.10
CA GLU A 172 -11.26 -10.82 -6.14
C GLU A 172 -10.70 -10.89 -7.56
N ALA A 173 -11.53 -11.24 -8.54
CA ALA A 173 -11.10 -11.39 -9.92
C ALA A 173 -10.67 -10.02 -10.51
N GLY A 174 -11.39 -8.95 -10.22
CA GLY A 174 -11.03 -7.59 -10.59
C GLY A 174 -9.74 -7.14 -9.92
N SER A 175 -9.62 -7.35 -8.61
CA SER A 175 -8.41 -7.01 -7.86
C SER A 175 -7.18 -7.76 -8.36
N ARG A 176 -7.34 -9.03 -8.75
CA ARG A 176 -6.27 -9.84 -9.34
C ARG A 176 -5.83 -9.28 -10.70
N ARG A 177 -6.79 -9.01 -11.60
CA ARG A 177 -6.47 -8.40 -12.91
C ARG A 177 -5.72 -7.09 -12.78
N ASP A 178 -6.18 -6.21 -11.90
CA ASP A 178 -5.56 -4.90 -11.66
C ASP A 178 -4.13 -5.03 -11.13
N LEU A 179 -3.91 -5.96 -10.21
CA LEU A 179 -2.58 -6.23 -9.66
C LEU A 179 -1.65 -6.81 -10.73
N GLU A 180 -2.10 -7.79 -11.51
CA GLU A 180 -1.32 -8.39 -12.59
C GLU A 180 -0.96 -7.35 -13.65
N GLN A 181 -1.91 -6.56 -14.12
CA GLN A 181 -1.66 -5.49 -15.08
C GLN A 181 -0.65 -4.46 -14.56
N PHE A 182 -0.74 -4.09 -13.28
CA PHE A 182 0.23 -3.21 -12.65
C PHE A 182 1.63 -3.83 -12.67
N LEU A 183 1.78 -5.09 -12.26
CA LEU A 183 3.07 -5.78 -12.21
C LEU A 183 3.67 -5.97 -13.60
N ASP A 184 2.87 -6.33 -14.60
CA ASP A 184 3.31 -6.46 -15.99
C ASP A 184 3.83 -5.13 -16.55
N SER A 185 3.16 -4.01 -16.22
CA SER A 185 3.62 -2.68 -16.59
C SER A 185 4.99 -2.32 -15.99
N ARG A 186 5.30 -2.86 -14.80
CA ARG A 186 6.61 -2.67 -14.15
C ARG A 186 7.71 -3.46 -14.85
N GLU A 187 7.42 -4.67 -15.29
CA GLU A 187 8.38 -5.51 -16.04
C GLU A 187 8.75 -4.88 -17.38
N ILE A 188 7.77 -4.35 -18.11
CA ILE A 188 8.01 -3.62 -19.36
C ILE A 188 8.90 -2.39 -19.12
N ALA A 189 8.62 -1.59 -18.08
CA ALA A 189 9.40 -0.42 -17.74
C ALA A 189 10.84 -0.74 -17.27
N ALA A 190 11.07 -1.91 -16.72
CA ALA A 190 12.40 -2.38 -16.34
C ALA A 190 13.19 -2.85 -17.58
N GLY A 191 12.55 -3.55 -18.52
CA GLY A 191 13.16 -4.03 -19.76
C GLY A 191 13.63 -2.88 -20.67
N SER A 192 12.84 -1.80 -20.77
CA SER A 192 13.20 -0.63 -21.59
C SER A 192 14.42 0.15 -21.06
N ARG A 193 14.68 0.12 -19.75
CA ARG A 193 15.87 0.76 -19.15
C ARG A 193 17.16 -0.05 -19.34
N GLY A 194 17.06 -1.34 -19.57
CA GLY A 194 18.22 -2.22 -19.83
C GLY A 194 18.82 -2.03 -21.22
N ASP A 195 18.00 -1.65 -22.20
CA ASP A 195 18.41 -1.53 -23.61
C ASP A 195 19.19 -0.22 -23.90
N ASP A 196 18.88 0.87 -23.21
CA ASP A 196 19.56 2.15 -23.35
C ASP A 196 21.00 2.18 -22.76
N SER A 197 21.32 1.25 -21.87
CA SER A 197 22.67 1.17 -21.28
C SER A 197 23.69 0.46 -22.18
N ALA A 198 23.25 -0.24 -23.23
CA ALA A 198 24.11 -0.97 -24.16
C ALA A 198 24.59 -0.14 -25.35
N ALA A 199 23.96 1.03 -25.62
CA ALA A 199 24.23 1.85 -26.79
C ALA A 199 25.38 2.87 -26.66
N GLY A 200 26.08 2.93 -25.51
CA GLY A 200 27.05 3.98 -25.19
C GLY A 200 28.49 3.53 -24.98
N LYS A 201 29.07 2.64 -25.82
CA LYS A 201 30.53 2.47 -25.89
C LYS A 201 31.04 3.01 -27.22
N PRO A 202 31.81 4.11 -27.23
CA PRO A 202 32.61 4.46 -28.42
C PRO A 202 33.68 3.41 -28.60
N ALA A 203 33.84 2.96 -29.83
CA ALA A 203 34.93 2.09 -30.24
C ALA A 203 36.29 2.79 -30.12
N PRO A 204 37.40 2.04 -29.91
CA PRO A 204 38.73 2.56 -29.65
C PRO A 204 39.32 3.34 -30.81
#